data_c3fc3fb3fdde2634e90234b5fa68cb0a
#
_entry.id   c3fc3fb3fdde2634e90234b5fa68cb0a
#
_cell.length_a   1.000
_cell.length_b   1.000
_cell.length_c   1.000
_cell.angle_alpha   90.00
_cell.angle_beta   90.00
_cell.angle_gamma   90.00
#
_symmetry.space_group_name_H-M   'P 1'
#
loop_
_entity.id
_entity.type
_entity.pdbx_description
1 polymer ?
#
loop_
_entity_poly.entity_id
_entity_poly.type
_entity_poly.pdbx_seq_one_letter_code
_entity_poly.pdbx_strand_id
1 'polypeptide(L)'
;HIQNMYNDRLELELIAQKAEINTENYKILKDHYDHQRVLIHDIRGHMQVMRGLLESKNYDELENYLLDMERDPALQKIARLCDNTVLNVILIHHASICKSLGIDVDFDIRQHSVDFISAHDITAIFDNLLTNAEEAAKNTSEKYIKLSATQQGETGVLITVINSCNSAPDMDDDGNIKTKKEDKEHHGVGLKSVKQAVQRYHGVSRMYYSNEENRFHSVIHLTQ
;
A
#
# COMPACT_ATOMS: atom_id res chain seq x y z
N HIS A 1 54.44 3.46 -6.86
CA HIS A 1 53.94 3.80 -8.22
C HIS A 1 52.92 2.79 -8.74
N ILE A 2 53.23 1.50 -8.70
CA ILE A 2 52.35 0.38 -9.16
C ILE A 2 51.09 0.29 -8.29
N GLN A 3 51.24 0.46 -6.96
CA GLN A 3 50.11 0.41 -6.01
C GLN A 3 49.12 1.52 -6.27
N ASN A 4 49.59 2.72 -6.59
CA ASN A 4 48.70 3.87 -6.88
C ASN A 4 47.94 3.65 -8.20
N MET A 5 48.63 3.14 -9.24
CA MET A 5 47.98 2.83 -10.50
C MET A 5 46.90 1.74 -10.36
N TYR A 6 47.12 0.75 -9.47
CA TYR A 6 46.12 -0.29 -9.19
C TYR A 6 44.91 0.27 -8.47
N ASN A 7 45.10 1.11 -7.48
CA ASN A 7 44.01 1.77 -6.74
C ASN A 7 43.20 2.70 -7.66
N ASP A 8 43.86 3.51 -8.49
CA ASP A 8 43.21 4.39 -9.45
C ASP A 8 42.33 3.60 -10.46
N ARG A 9 42.82 2.43 -10.89
CA ARG A 9 42.08 1.55 -11.80
C ARG A 9 40.83 0.95 -11.12
N LEU A 10 40.96 0.52 -9.85
CA LEU A 10 39.86 -0.03 -9.07
C LEU A 10 38.77 1.03 -8.82
N GLU A 11 39.18 2.27 -8.56
CA GLU A 11 38.29 3.40 -8.36
C GLU A 11 37.51 3.72 -9.64
N LEU A 12 38.17 3.72 -10.79
CA LEU A 12 37.55 3.92 -12.10
C LEU A 12 36.54 2.79 -12.44
N GLU A 13 36.86 1.54 -12.13
CA GLU A 13 35.96 0.40 -12.33
C GLU A 13 34.72 0.53 -11.42
N LEU A 14 34.90 0.97 -10.17
CA LEU A 14 33.79 1.17 -9.23
C LEU A 14 32.87 2.32 -9.67
N ILE A 15 33.46 3.41 -10.17
CA ILE A 15 32.69 4.55 -10.73
C ILE A 15 31.91 4.10 -11.96
N ALA A 16 32.51 3.33 -12.86
CA ALA A 16 31.85 2.81 -14.05
C ALA A 16 30.68 1.88 -13.69
N GLN A 17 30.85 0.96 -12.73
CA GLN A 17 29.78 0.10 -12.23
C GLN A 17 28.64 0.90 -11.60
N LYS A 18 28.94 1.92 -10.77
CA LYS A 18 27.91 2.80 -10.19
C LYS A 18 27.14 3.57 -11.27
N ALA A 19 27.82 4.04 -12.30
CA ALA A 19 27.19 4.76 -13.41
C ALA A 19 26.24 3.82 -14.21
N GLU A 20 26.64 2.58 -14.43
CA GLU A 20 25.83 1.57 -15.10
C GLU A 20 24.54 1.23 -14.30
N ILE A 21 24.69 0.94 -12.99
CA ILE A 21 23.56 0.69 -12.07
C ILE A 21 22.60 1.90 -12.02
N ASN A 22 23.15 3.10 -11.94
CA ASN A 22 22.32 4.32 -11.94
C ASN A 22 21.54 4.49 -13.26
N THR A 23 22.16 4.15 -14.38
CA THR A 23 21.51 4.24 -15.71
C THR A 23 20.38 3.21 -15.82
N GLU A 24 20.59 2.01 -15.33
CA GLU A 24 19.58 0.94 -15.33
C GLU A 24 18.41 1.29 -14.39
N ASN A 25 18.71 1.78 -13.19
CA ASN A 25 17.69 2.27 -12.24
C ASN A 25 16.90 3.44 -12.83
N TYR A 26 17.54 4.37 -13.52
CA TYR A 26 16.87 5.48 -14.19
C TYR A 26 15.94 4.98 -15.30
N LYS A 27 16.34 3.96 -16.05
CA LYS A 27 15.51 3.37 -17.10
C LYS A 27 14.27 2.69 -16.51
N ILE A 28 14.45 1.89 -15.46
CA ILE A 28 13.34 1.25 -14.73
C ILE A 28 12.36 2.30 -14.18
N LEU A 29 12.89 3.35 -13.56
CA LEU A 29 12.09 4.44 -13.03
C LEU A 29 11.32 5.16 -14.12
N LYS A 30 11.95 5.42 -15.26
CA LYS A 30 11.31 6.05 -16.42
C LYS A 30 10.19 5.18 -16.99
N ASP A 31 10.43 3.87 -17.15
CA ASP A 31 9.42 2.92 -17.61
C ASP A 31 8.22 2.86 -16.65
N HIS A 32 8.46 2.93 -15.34
CA HIS A 32 7.40 3.05 -14.33
C HIS A 32 6.59 4.34 -14.48
N TYR A 33 7.26 5.49 -14.68
CA TYR A 33 6.59 6.77 -14.91
C TYR A 33 5.76 6.76 -16.18
N ASP A 34 6.27 6.19 -17.27
CA ASP A 34 5.57 6.11 -18.55
C ASP A 34 4.32 5.20 -18.43
N HIS A 35 4.41 4.07 -17.72
CA HIS A 35 3.26 3.21 -17.42
C HIS A 35 2.21 3.90 -16.54
N GLN A 36 2.62 4.62 -15.50
CA GLN A 36 1.70 5.40 -14.68
C GLN A 36 1.00 6.50 -15.49
N ARG A 37 1.73 7.15 -16.37
CA ARG A 37 1.16 8.22 -17.22
C ARG A 37 0.10 7.67 -18.18
N VAL A 38 0.34 6.52 -18.78
CA VAL A 38 -0.64 5.83 -19.63
C VAL A 38 -1.88 5.46 -18.82
N LEU A 39 -1.72 4.85 -17.65
CA LEU A 39 -2.83 4.48 -16.78
C LEU A 39 -3.68 5.69 -16.35
N ILE A 40 -3.03 6.79 -15.94
CA ILE A 40 -3.74 8.03 -15.57
C ILE A 40 -4.47 8.63 -16.77
N HIS A 41 -3.87 8.56 -17.97
CA HIS A 41 -4.51 9.02 -19.20
C HIS A 41 -5.76 8.21 -19.52
N ASP A 42 -5.69 6.89 -19.42
CA ASP A 42 -6.80 5.98 -19.70
C ASP A 42 -7.94 6.14 -18.67
N ILE A 43 -7.60 6.26 -17.38
CA ILE A 43 -8.59 6.57 -16.32
C ILE A 43 -9.29 7.90 -16.60
N ARG A 44 -8.55 8.95 -17.00
CA ARG A 44 -9.15 10.24 -17.38
C ARG A 44 -10.07 10.12 -18.59
N GLY A 45 -9.68 9.31 -19.57
CA GLY A 45 -10.50 9.02 -20.75
C GLY A 45 -11.84 8.37 -20.35
N HIS A 46 -11.80 7.32 -19.53
CA HIS A 46 -12.99 6.67 -19.02
C HIS A 46 -13.88 7.62 -18.22
N MET A 47 -13.30 8.41 -17.30
CA MET A 47 -14.04 9.41 -16.53
C MET A 47 -14.70 10.47 -17.41
N GLN A 48 -14.05 10.89 -18.50
CA GLN A 48 -14.57 11.88 -19.44
C GLN A 48 -15.77 11.33 -20.23
N VAL A 49 -15.71 10.07 -20.66
CA VAL A 49 -16.82 9.39 -21.34
C VAL A 49 -18.01 9.25 -20.38
N MET A 50 -17.79 8.73 -19.17
CA MET A 50 -18.84 8.58 -18.16
C MET A 50 -19.50 9.93 -17.84
N ARG A 51 -18.71 10.99 -17.70
CA ARG A 51 -19.19 12.34 -17.43
C ARG A 51 -20.04 12.88 -18.60
N GLY A 52 -19.59 12.69 -19.85
CA GLY A 52 -20.35 13.09 -21.04
C GLY A 52 -21.69 12.38 -21.16
N LEU A 53 -21.73 11.07 -20.86
CA LEU A 53 -22.97 10.29 -20.84
C LEU A 53 -23.92 10.74 -19.72
N LEU A 54 -23.38 11.09 -18.55
CA LEU A 54 -24.15 11.61 -17.43
C LEU A 54 -24.72 13.01 -17.74
N GLU A 55 -23.93 13.91 -18.32
CA GLU A 55 -24.36 15.27 -18.71
C GLU A 55 -25.43 15.24 -19.81
N SER A 56 -25.31 14.29 -20.74
CA SER A 56 -26.34 14.06 -21.78
C SER A 56 -27.56 13.30 -21.28
N LYS A 57 -27.59 12.90 -20.00
CA LYS A 57 -28.64 12.09 -19.36
C LYS A 57 -28.91 10.76 -20.08
N ASN A 58 -27.91 10.23 -20.79
CA ASN A 58 -27.97 8.95 -21.47
C ASN A 58 -27.58 7.81 -20.50
N TYR A 59 -28.48 7.52 -19.57
CA TYR A 59 -28.22 6.57 -18.48
C TYR A 59 -28.09 5.14 -18.97
N ASP A 60 -28.82 4.75 -19.99
CA ASP A 60 -28.79 3.39 -20.56
C ASP A 60 -27.42 3.10 -21.20
N GLU A 61 -26.84 4.08 -21.87
CA GLU A 61 -25.53 3.96 -22.50
C GLU A 61 -24.41 4.05 -21.45
N LEU A 62 -24.60 4.81 -20.38
CA LEU A 62 -23.69 4.84 -19.23
C LEU A 62 -23.67 3.50 -18.51
N GLU A 63 -24.84 2.88 -18.29
CA GLU A 63 -24.95 1.56 -17.68
C GLU A 63 -24.26 0.50 -18.55
N ASN A 64 -24.51 0.50 -19.86
CA ASN A 64 -23.83 -0.41 -20.79
C ASN A 64 -22.31 -0.21 -20.80
N TYR A 65 -21.85 1.03 -20.78
CA TYR A 65 -20.42 1.34 -20.71
C TYR A 65 -19.75 0.83 -19.44
N LEU A 66 -20.41 0.99 -18.29
CA LEU A 66 -19.95 0.44 -17.01
C LEU A 66 -19.94 -1.10 -17.02
N LEU A 67 -20.98 -1.74 -17.56
CA LEU A 67 -21.04 -3.18 -17.70
C LEU A 67 -19.96 -3.73 -18.65
N ASP A 68 -19.62 -3.01 -19.70
CA ASP A 68 -18.55 -3.40 -20.61
C ASP A 68 -17.17 -3.26 -19.94
N MET A 69 -16.96 -2.22 -19.13
CA MET A 69 -15.77 -2.10 -18.30
C MET A 69 -15.67 -3.24 -17.26
N GLU A 70 -16.78 -3.62 -16.61
CA GLU A 70 -16.81 -4.76 -15.68
C GLU A 70 -16.53 -6.10 -16.38
N ARG A 71 -16.85 -6.22 -17.67
CA ARG A 71 -16.59 -7.44 -18.47
C ARG A 71 -15.17 -7.51 -19.01
N ASP A 72 -14.36 -6.45 -18.90
CA ASP A 72 -12.97 -6.51 -19.33
C ASP A 72 -12.23 -7.61 -18.54
N PRO A 73 -11.64 -8.61 -19.24
CA PRO A 73 -10.93 -9.70 -18.57
C PRO A 73 -9.78 -9.24 -17.68
N ALA A 74 -9.23 -8.03 -17.94
CA ALA A 74 -8.22 -7.41 -17.09
C ALA A 74 -8.83 -6.95 -15.75
N LEU A 75 -10.11 -6.55 -15.73
CA LEU A 75 -10.84 -6.14 -14.54
C LEU A 75 -11.60 -7.33 -13.88
N GLN A 76 -12.02 -8.34 -14.65
CA GLN A 76 -12.72 -9.53 -14.11
C GLN A 76 -11.85 -10.47 -13.27
N LYS A 77 -10.52 -10.39 -13.38
CA LYS A 77 -9.59 -11.12 -12.49
C LYS A 77 -9.49 -10.52 -11.09
N ILE A 78 -10.26 -9.49 -10.81
CA ILE A 78 -10.31 -8.85 -9.50
C ILE A 78 -11.17 -9.73 -8.59
N ALA A 79 -10.55 -10.68 -7.91
CA ALA A 79 -11.20 -11.44 -6.85
C ALA A 79 -11.81 -10.42 -5.86
N ARG A 80 -13.13 -10.52 -5.62
CA ARG A 80 -13.80 -9.67 -4.64
C ARG A 80 -13.38 -10.13 -3.24
N LEU A 81 -12.41 -9.41 -2.66
CA LEU A 81 -11.85 -9.72 -1.35
C LEU A 81 -12.70 -9.16 -0.21
N CYS A 82 -13.47 -8.08 -0.48
CA CYS A 82 -14.44 -7.53 0.47
C CYS A 82 -15.58 -6.79 -0.26
N ASP A 83 -16.60 -6.37 0.49
CA ASP A 83 -17.79 -5.68 -0.05
C ASP A 83 -17.57 -4.18 -0.29
N ASN A 84 -16.67 -3.53 0.45
CA ASN A 84 -16.35 -2.13 0.24
C ASN A 84 -15.48 -1.94 -1.01
N THR A 85 -15.96 -1.18 -1.98
CA THR A 85 -15.33 -1.03 -3.30
C THR A 85 -13.93 -0.42 -3.22
N VAL A 86 -13.73 0.62 -2.40
CA VAL A 86 -12.43 1.31 -2.27
C VAL A 86 -11.41 0.39 -1.61
N LEU A 87 -11.80 -0.24 -0.50
CA LEU A 87 -10.94 -1.20 0.19
C LEU A 87 -10.60 -2.39 -0.70
N ASN A 88 -11.57 -2.91 -1.47
CA ASN A 88 -11.34 -4.03 -2.37
C ASN A 88 -10.23 -3.72 -3.40
N VAL A 89 -10.23 -2.53 -4.00
CA VAL A 89 -9.16 -2.10 -4.94
C VAL A 89 -7.81 -2.06 -4.25
N ILE A 90 -7.74 -1.54 -3.02
CA ILE A 90 -6.51 -1.48 -2.23
C ILE A 90 -6.00 -2.90 -1.93
N LEU A 91 -6.88 -3.80 -1.46
CA LEU A 91 -6.50 -5.17 -1.12
C LEU A 91 -5.97 -5.94 -2.33
N ILE A 92 -6.58 -5.78 -3.50
CA ILE A 92 -6.13 -6.40 -4.74
C ILE A 92 -4.75 -5.91 -5.15
N HIS A 93 -4.53 -4.59 -5.07
CA HIS A 93 -3.24 -3.98 -5.36
C HIS A 93 -2.14 -4.59 -4.48
N HIS A 94 -2.35 -4.59 -3.16
CA HIS A 94 -1.40 -5.15 -2.21
C HIS A 94 -1.24 -6.67 -2.32
N ALA A 95 -2.30 -7.43 -2.61
CA ALA A 95 -2.21 -8.86 -2.89
C ALA A 95 -1.30 -9.15 -4.10
N SER A 96 -1.36 -8.31 -5.14
CA SER A 96 -0.49 -8.43 -6.32
C SER A 96 0.98 -8.15 -5.98
N ILE A 97 1.25 -7.09 -5.20
CA ILE A 97 2.60 -6.77 -4.73
C ILE A 97 3.15 -7.92 -3.87
N CYS A 98 2.39 -8.37 -2.87
CA CYS A 98 2.78 -9.45 -1.98
C CYS A 98 3.10 -10.73 -2.75
N LYS A 99 2.28 -11.09 -3.75
CA LYS A 99 2.53 -12.23 -4.63
C LYS A 99 3.87 -12.10 -5.37
N SER A 100 4.20 -10.91 -5.87
CA SER A 100 5.47 -10.66 -6.57
C SER A 100 6.69 -10.76 -5.64
N LEU A 101 6.52 -10.43 -4.35
CA LEU A 101 7.55 -10.50 -3.31
C LEU A 101 7.62 -11.86 -2.60
N GLY A 102 6.71 -12.79 -2.94
CA GLY A 102 6.57 -14.09 -2.28
C GLY A 102 6.12 -13.98 -0.83
N ILE A 103 5.30 -12.98 -0.51
CA ILE A 103 4.69 -12.77 0.81
C ILE A 103 3.33 -13.47 0.83
N ASP A 104 3.10 -14.32 1.82
CA ASP A 104 1.79 -14.93 2.07
C ASP A 104 0.85 -13.93 2.74
N VAL A 105 -0.38 -13.81 2.23
CA VAL A 105 -1.37 -12.84 2.71
C VAL A 105 -2.66 -13.49 3.10
N ASP A 106 -3.21 -13.09 4.24
CA ASP A 106 -4.52 -13.48 4.75
C ASP A 106 -5.38 -12.23 5.03
N PHE A 107 -6.45 -12.05 4.24
CA PHE A 107 -7.39 -10.93 4.39
C PHE A 107 -8.73 -11.42 4.91
N ASP A 108 -9.09 -11.04 6.13
CA ASP A 108 -10.39 -11.33 6.77
C ASP A 108 -11.14 -10.02 7.06
N ILE A 109 -11.92 -9.58 6.07
CA ILE A 109 -12.73 -8.36 6.17
C ILE A 109 -14.19 -8.74 6.34
N ARG A 110 -14.77 -8.45 7.50
CA ARG A 110 -16.20 -8.68 7.75
C ARG A 110 -17.05 -7.71 6.97
N GLN A 111 -18.17 -8.21 6.43
CA GLN A 111 -19.12 -7.42 5.66
C GLN A 111 -19.57 -6.19 6.46
N HIS A 112 -19.68 -5.06 5.76
CA HIS A 112 -20.13 -3.78 6.30
C HIS A 112 -19.32 -3.21 7.47
N SER A 113 -18.20 -3.83 7.84
CA SER A 113 -17.39 -3.40 8.99
C SER A 113 -16.76 -2.02 8.82
N VAL A 114 -16.53 -1.58 7.59
CA VAL A 114 -15.84 -0.33 7.25
C VAL A 114 -16.73 0.70 6.53
N ASP A 115 -18.03 0.45 6.40
CA ASP A 115 -18.94 1.28 5.59
C ASP A 115 -19.07 2.73 6.08
N PHE A 116 -18.88 2.97 7.37
CA PHE A 116 -18.94 4.32 7.95
C PHE A 116 -17.66 5.13 7.74
N ILE A 117 -16.58 4.49 7.25
CA ILE A 117 -15.28 5.14 7.01
C ILE A 117 -15.29 5.77 5.61
N SER A 118 -14.88 7.04 5.50
CA SER A 118 -14.79 7.72 4.21
C SER A 118 -13.78 7.03 3.28
N ALA A 119 -13.99 7.11 1.96
CA ALA A 119 -13.08 6.56 0.97
C ALA A 119 -11.64 7.11 1.11
N HIS A 120 -11.50 8.38 1.45
CA HIS A 120 -10.22 9.01 1.73
C HIS A 120 -9.51 8.39 2.93
N ASP A 121 -10.26 8.14 4.03
CA ASP A 121 -9.69 7.58 5.26
C ASP A 121 -9.42 6.08 5.14
N ILE A 122 -10.24 5.34 4.39
CA ILE A 122 -9.94 3.96 4.00
C ILE A 122 -8.57 3.91 3.32
N THR A 123 -8.35 4.76 2.32
CA THR A 123 -7.05 4.82 1.63
C THR A 123 -5.94 5.19 2.60
N ALA A 124 -6.12 6.24 3.41
CA ALA A 124 -5.11 6.69 4.35
C ALA A 124 -4.72 5.63 5.40
N ILE A 125 -5.67 4.80 5.84
CA ILE A 125 -5.43 3.77 6.85
C ILE A 125 -4.84 2.51 6.19
N PHE A 126 -5.56 1.90 5.26
CA PHE A 126 -5.22 0.57 4.76
C PHE A 126 -4.00 0.56 3.85
N ASP A 127 -3.87 1.52 2.94
CA ASP A 127 -2.73 1.62 2.04
C ASP A 127 -1.42 1.85 2.80
N ASN A 128 -1.40 2.77 3.78
CA ASN A 128 -0.21 3.02 4.57
C ASN A 128 0.17 1.85 5.49
N LEU A 129 -0.81 1.17 6.10
CA LEU A 129 -0.53 0.01 6.96
C LEU A 129 0.01 -1.17 6.14
N LEU A 130 -0.58 -1.46 4.99
CA LEU A 130 -0.16 -2.55 4.11
C LEU A 130 1.20 -2.28 3.48
N THR A 131 1.48 -1.06 3.01
CA THR A 131 2.80 -0.66 2.52
C THR A 131 3.89 -0.87 3.58
N ASN A 132 3.64 -0.45 4.82
CA ASN A 132 4.58 -0.66 5.92
C ASN A 132 4.78 -2.16 6.23
N ALA A 133 3.71 -2.95 6.18
CA ALA A 133 3.76 -4.38 6.40
C ALA A 133 4.58 -5.11 5.32
N GLU A 134 4.42 -4.74 4.05
CA GLU A 134 5.19 -5.26 2.92
C GLU A 134 6.68 -4.95 3.06
N GLU A 135 7.00 -3.70 3.40
CA GLU A 135 8.39 -3.29 3.61
C GLU A 135 9.07 -4.07 4.73
N ALA A 136 8.35 -4.36 5.81
CA ALA A 136 8.87 -5.14 6.92
C ALA A 136 9.00 -6.63 6.57
N ALA A 137 7.99 -7.21 5.91
CA ALA A 137 7.90 -8.63 5.62
C ALA A 137 8.83 -9.10 4.50
N LYS A 138 9.11 -8.25 3.49
CA LYS A 138 9.88 -8.65 2.28
C LYS A 138 11.24 -9.27 2.56
N ASN A 139 11.89 -8.88 3.66
CA ASN A 139 13.26 -9.30 4.03
C ASN A 139 13.27 -10.33 5.17
N THR A 140 12.13 -10.88 5.57
CA THR A 140 12.03 -11.90 6.60
C THR A 140 12.13 -13.30 5.99
N SER A 141 12.48 -14.29 6.81
CA SER A 141 12.50 -15.70 6.38
C SER A 141 11.08 -16.26 6.19
N GLU A 142 10.16 -15.89 7.10
CA GLU A 142 8.75 -16.23 7.05
C GLU A 142 7.98 -14.98 6.62
N LYS A 143 7.72 -14.87 5.31
CA LYS A 143 7.07 -13.70 4.71
C LYS A 143 5.56 -13.81 4.85
N TYR A 144 5.00 -13.04 5.78
CA TYR A 144 3.58 -13.15 6.12
C TYR A 144 2.96 -11.79 6.46
N ILE A 145 1.73 -11.57 5.98
CA ILE A 145 0.87 -10.44 6.34
C ILE A 145 -0.55 -10.94 6.56
N LYS A 146 -1.14 -10.57 7.70
CA LYS A 146 -2.57 -10.76 7.98
C LYS A 146 -3.21 -9.42 8.22
N LEU A 147 -4.31 -9.17 7.53
CA LEU A 147 -5.19 -8.02 7.76
C LEU A 147 -6.58 -8.54 8.15
N SER A 148 -7.11 -8.03 9.25
CA SER A 148 -8.50 -8.26 9.63
C SER A 148 -9.21 -6.95 9.94
N ALA A 149 -10.49 -6.87 9.55
CA ALA A 149 -11.41 -5.80 9.96
C ALA A 149 -12.70 -6.43 10.46
N THR A 150 -12.95 -6.33 11.76
CA THR A 150 -14.07 -6.97 12.44
C THR A 150 -14.91 -5.94 13.17
N GLN A 151 -16.22 -6.10 13.11
CA GLN A 151 -17.14 -5.22 13.84
C GLN A 151 -16.96 -5.36 15.34
N GLN A 152 -16.89 -4.23 16.05
CA GLN A 152 -16.82 -4.14 17.48
C GLN A 152 -18.04 -3.38 18.03
N GLY A 153 -18.94 -4.11 18.70
CA GLY A 153 -20.21 -3.55 19.14
C GLY A 153 -21.12 -3.17 17.97
N GLU A 154 -21.98 -2.16 18.16
CA GLU A 154 -22.94 -1.73 17.14
C GLU A 154 -22.35 -0.71 16.16
N THR A 155 -21.34 0.05 16.57
CA THR A 155 -20.88 1.24 15.86
C THR A 155 -19.36 1.28 15.63
N GLY A 156 -18.62 0.24 15.99
CA GLY A 156 -17.17 0.24 15.91
C GLY A 156 -16.59 -0.82 15.00
N VAL A 157 -15.34 -0.61 14.58
CA VAL A 157 -14.52 -1.59 13.87
C VAL A 157 -13.16 -1.74 14.53
N LEU A 158 -12.70 -2.97 14.64
CA LEU A 158 -11.32 -3.31 15.00
C LEU A 158 -10.56 -3.73 13.74
N ILE A 159 -9.58 -2.93 13.35
CA ILE A 159 -8.67 -3.19 12.22
C ILE A 159 -7.36 -3.68 12.81
N THR A 160 -6.87 -4.83 12.35
CA THR A 160 -5.59 -5.40 12.79
C THR A 160 -4.76 -5.79 11.59
N VAL A 161 -3.53 -5.28 11.53
CA VAL A 161 -2.50 -5.72 10.56
C VAL A 161 -1.38 -6.37 11.36
N ILE A 162 -1.07 -7.61 11.03
CA ILE A 162 0.02 -8.39 11.60
C ILE A 162 0.97 -8.75 10.48
N ASN A 163 2.24 -8.46 10.63
CA ASN A 163 3.24 -8.82 9.64
C ASN A 163 4.50 -9.41 10.28
N SER A 164 5.19 -10.27 9.55
CA SER A 164 6.52 -10.73 9.93
C SER A 164 7.51 -9.57 9.96
N CYS A 165 8.41 -9.57 10.93
CA CYS A 165 9.42 -8.52 11.10
C CYS A 165 10.67 -9.13 11.76
N ASN A 166 11.86 -8.83 11.26
CA ASN A 166 13.12 -9.41 11.77
C ASN A 166 13.55 -8.86 13.14
N SER A 167 13.10 -7.67 13.51
CA SER A 167 13.43 -7.02 14.78
C SER A 167 12.40 -5.96 15.13
N ALA A 168 12.31 -5.64 16.41
CA ALA A 168 11.49 -4.53 16.87
C ALA A 168 11.93 -3.23 16.14
N PRO A 169 11.00 -2.46 15.58
CA PRO A 169 11.31 -1.15 15.04
C PRO A 169 11.69 -0.20 16.18
N ASP A 170 12.57 0.77 15.89
CA ASP A 170 12.87 1.82 16.86
C ASP A 170 11.61 2.66 17.10
N MET A 171 11.17 2.75 18.33
CA MET A 171 10.03 3.58 18.73
C MET A 171 10.52 4.79 19.55
N ASP A 172 9.78 5.89 19.47
CA ASP A 172 9.96 7.01 20.39
C ASP A 172 9.22 6.75 21.72
N ASP A 173 9.37 7.66 22.68
CA ASP A 173 8.73 7.57 24.00
C ASP A 173 7.19 7.64 23.91
N ASP A 174 6.64 8.14 22.79
CA ASP A 174 5.22 8.22 22.50
C ASP A 174 4.69 6.98 21.74
N GLY A 175 5.55 5.98 21.51
CA GLY A 175 5.20 4.75 20.79
C GLY A 175 5.08 4.90 19.27
N ASN A 176 5.64 5.98 18.67
CA ASN A 176 5.70 6.13 17.22
C ASN A 176 6.97 5.47 16.68
N ILE A 177 6.87 4.85 15.51
CA ILE A 177 8.00 4.21 14.84
C ILE A 177 8.96 5.29 14.33
N LYS A 178 10.23 5.22 14.76
CA LYS A 178 11.31 6.04 14.19
C LYS A 178 11.74 5.47 12.85
N THR A 179 11.62 6.25 11.80
CA THR A 179 12.04 5.85 10.46
C THR A 179 13.56 5.89 10.34
N LYS A 180 14.20 4.76 9.99
CA LYS A 180 15.65 4.63 9.77
C LYS A 180 16.14 5.13 8.40
N LYS A 181 15.23 5.53 7.50
CA LYS A 181 15.59 5.90 6.13
C LYS A 181 16.04 7.35 6.05
N GLU A 182 17.12 7.58 5.30
CA GLU A 182 17.72 8.90 5.01
C GLU A 182 16.76 9.85 4.27
N ASP A 183 15.70 9.34 3.65
CA ASP A 183 14.66 10.10 2.95
C ASP A 183 13.56 10.56 3.93
N LYS A 184 13.89 11.61 4.70
CA LYS A 184 12.98 12.19 5.71
C LYS A 184 11.74 12.86 5.13
N GLU A 185 11.68 13.11 3.82
CA GLU A 185 10.57 13.87 3.22
C GLU A 185 9.34 13.01 2.88
N HIS A 186 9.45 11.69 2.73
CA HIS A 186 8.31 10.86 2.29
C HIS A 186 7.82 9.81 3.29
N HIS A 187 8.60 9.40 4.31
CA HIS A 187 8.28 8.24 5.17
C HIS A 187 7.67 8.56 6.55
N GLY A 188 7.69 9.81 7.00
CA GLY A 188 6.94 10.22 8.21
C GLY A 188 5.47 10.55 7.97
N VAL A 189 5.08 10.67 6.68
CA VAL A 189 3.75 11.15 6.27
C VAL A 189 2.68 10.05 6.41
N GLY A 190 3.01 8.79 6.10
CA GLY A 190 2.05 7.70 6.08
C GLY A 190 1.42 7.41 7.45
N LEU A 191 2.24 7.16 8.47
CA LEU A 191 1.72 6.91 9.83
C LEU A 191 1.06 8.15 10.45
N LYS A 192 1.50 9.35 10.09
CA LYS A 192 0.84 10.59 10.48
C LYS A 192 -0.56 10.68 9.86
N SER A 193 -0.70 10.31 8.59
CA SER A 193 -1.99 10.25 7.91
C SER A 193 -2.93 9.22 8.56
N VAL A 194 -2.41 8.04 8.92
CA VAL A 194 -3.16 7.03 9.69
C VAL A 194 -3.66 7.62 11.02
N LYS A 195 -2.77 8.26 11.79
CA LYS A 195 -3.12 8.85 13.09
C LYS A 195 -4.19 9.93 12.96
N GLN A 196 -4.09 10.79 11.93
CA GLN A 196 -5.11 11.81 11.64
C GLN A 196 -6.46 11.20 11.24
N ALA A 197 -6.46 10.14 10.43
CA ALA A 197 -7.68 9.43 10.08
C ALA A 197 -8.32 8.81 11.33
N VAL A 198 -7.54 8.10 12.15
CA VAL A 198 -8.02 7.50 13.42
C VAL A 198 -8.66 8.54 14.34
N GLN A 199 -8.07 9.72 14.47
CA GLN A 199 -8.60 10.80 15.31
C GLN A 199 -9.96 11.31 14.84
N ARG A 200 -10.23 11.33 13.52
CA ARG A 200 -11.54 11.74 12.98
C ARG A 200 -12.71 10.85 13.42
N TYR A 201 -12.41 9.58 13.72
CA TYR A 201 -13.38 8.59 14.19
C TYR A 201 -13.28 8.33 15.69
N HIS A 202 -12.77 9.29 16.48
CA HIS A 202 -12.56 9.15 17.92
C HIS A 202 -11.86 7.84 18.31
N GLY A 203 -11.06 7.32 17.37
CA GLY A 203 -10.42 6.03 17.47
C GLY A 203 -9.13 6.07 18.27
N VAL A 204 -8.64 4.88 18.54
CA VAL A 204 -7.32 4.65 19.15
C VAL A 204 -6.50 3.72 18.28
N SER A 205 -5.20 3.94 18.26
CA SER A 205 -4.26 3.05 17.58
C SER A 205 -3.18 2.60 18.52
N ARG A 206 -2.79 1.33 18.44
CA ARG A 206 -1.68 0.75 19.17
C ARG A 206 -0.82 -0.07 18.23
N MET A 207 0.49 0.15 18.28
CA MET A 207 1.48 -0.59 17.50
C MET A 207 2.49 -1.21 18.46
N TYR A 208 2.83 -2.48 18.26
CA TYR A 208 3.80 -3.18 19.09
C TYR A 208 4.45 -4.35 18.37
N TYR A 209 5.61 -4.75 18.84
CA TYR A 209 6.33 -5.92 18.35
C TYR A 209 6.23 -7.05 19.37
N SER A 210 5.93 -8.26 18.89
CA SER A 210 5.93 -9.49 19.67
C SER A 210 7.25 -10.25 19.45
N ASN A 211 8.08 -10.31 20.48
CA ASN A 211 9.34 -11.07 20.44
C ASN A 211 9.14 -12.58 20.32
N GLU A 212 8.02 -13.10 20.84
CA GLU A 212 7.72 -14.54 20.82
C GLU A 212 7.36 -15.01 19.42
N GLU A 213 6.66 -14.16 18.67
CA GLU A 213 6.15 -14.49 17.32
C GLU A 213 7.02 -13.93 16.20
N ASN A 214 7.98 -13.03 16.49
CA ASN A 214 8.72 -12.23 15.52
C ASN A 214 7.78 -11.46 14.56
N ARG A 215 6.72 -10.87 15.13
CA ARG A 215 5.66 -10.19 14.39
C ARG A 215 5.43 -8.78 14.92
N PHE A 216 5.11 -7.90 13.98
CA PHE A 216 4.67 -6.55 14.28
C PHE A 216 3.15 -6.47 14.15
N HIS A 217 2.52 -5.83 15.13
CA HIS A 217 1.08 -5.68 15.23
C HIS A 217 0.70 -4.20 15.16
N SER A 218 -0.18 -3.86 14.24
CA SER A 218 -0.85 -2.56 14.15
C SER A 218 -2.33 -2.78 14.42
N VAL A 219 -2.82 -2.27 15.53
CA VAL A 219 -4.21 -2.43 15.98
C VAL A 219 -4.87 -1.06 16.02
N ILE A 220 -5.98 -0.90 15.31
CA ILE A 220 -6.75 0.34 15.25
C ILE A 220 -8.20 0.01 15.61
N HIS A 221 -8.75 0.78 16.53
CA HIS A 221 -10.17 0.76 16.86
C HIS A 221 -10.78 2.10 16.46
N LEU A 222 -11.82 2.06 15.63
CA LEU A 222 -12.60 3.24 15.20
C LEU A 222 -14.04 3.10 15.68
N THR A 223 -14.67 4.22 15.97
CA THR A 223 -16.10 4.30 16.30
C THR A 223 -16.79 5.31 15.39
N GLN A 224 -18.04 5.01 15.06
CA GLN A 224 -18.90 5.91 14.26
C GLN A 224 -19.34 7.10 15.09
#